data_107d99402e9837698a08bff37dd9f1cc
#
_entry.id   107d99402e9837698a08bff37dd9f1cc
#
_cell.length_a   1.000
_cell.length_b   1.000
_cell.length_c   1.000
_cell.angle_alpha   90.00
_cell.angle_beta   90.00
_cell.angle_gamma   90.00
#
_symmetry.space_group_name_H-M   'P 1'
#
loop_
_entity.id
_entity.type
_entity.pdbx_description
1 polymer ?
#
loop_
_entity_poly.entity_id
_entity_poly.type
_entity_poly.pdbx_seq_one_letter_code
_entity_poly.pdbx_strand_id
1 'polypeptide(L)'
;MSEKAGCCGERFVRFERDGEVRTGRMAGDALVELLDDRGAPTGRMESLEGLRCLPPCEPRAIWCVGINYLNHAREMESVLPPEPCIFLKAPGVLAGHEAVVRFPSWAGRVDYEGEPH
;
A
#
# COMPACT_ATOMS: atom_id res chain seq x y z
N MET A 1 6.97 -36.28 2.22
CA MET A 1 5.92 -35.28 1.95
C MET A 1 6.46 -33.94 2.39
N SER A 2 6.88 -33.14 1.44
CA SER A 2 7.51 -31.85 1.69
C SER A 2 6.40 -30.80 1.83
N GLU A 3 6.15 -30.33 3.05
CA GLU A 3 5.40 -29.11 3.28
C GLU A 3 6.19 -27.96 2.64
N LYS A 4 5.63 -27.41 1.58
CA LYS A 4 6.04 -26.11 1.08
C LYS A 4 5.73 -25.10 2.20
N ALA A 5 6.74 -24.72 2.95
CA ALA A 5 6.71 -23.51 3.75
C ALA A 5 6.46 -22.35 2.77
N GLY A 6 5.21 -22.01 2.55
CA GLY A 6 4.83 -20.79 1.87
C GLY A 6 5.40 -19.66 2.69
N CYS A 7 6.20 -18.80 2.06
CA CYS A 7 6.65 -17.54 2.61
C CYS A 7 5.40 -16.63 2.72
N CYS A 8 4.51 -16.95 3.64
CA CYS A 8 3.39 -16.08 3.98
C CYS A 8 3.95 -15.01 4.92
N GLY A 9 4.46 -13.93 4.34
CA GLY A 9 4.89 -12.77 5.11
C GLY A 9 3.73 -12.28 5.97
N GLU A 10 4.01 -11.87 7.20
CA GLU A 10 3.01 -11.23 8.05
C GLU A 10 2.47 -9.98 7.36
N ARG A 11 1.16 -9.83 7.31
CA ARG A 11 0.48 -8.66 6.74
C ARG A 11 0.05 -7.74 7.88
N PHE A 12 0.40 -6.47 7.76
CA PHE A 12 0.04 -5.44 8.72
C PHE A 12 -0.96 -4.46 8.10
N VAL A 13 -1.82 -3.89 8.93
CA VAL A 13 -2.81 -2.92 8.51
C VAL A 13 -2.85 -1.78 9.53
N ARG A 14 -3.03 -0.55 9.03
CA ARG A 14 -3.41 0.62 9.82
C ARG A 14 -4.85 0.99 9.50
N PHE A 15 -5.62 1.30 10.49
CA PHE A 15 -7.03 1.66 10.34
C PHE A 15 -7.45 2.68 11.38
N GLU A 16 -8.57 3.32 11.12
CA GLU A 16 -9.17 4.30 12.03
C GLU A 16 -10.43 3.70 12.66
N ARG A 17 -10.51 3.77 13.99
CA ARG A 17 -11.70 3.42 14.76
C ARG A 17 -11.93 4.49 15.83
N ASP A 18 -13.14 5.04 15.85
CA ASP A 18 -13.57 6.04 16.85
C ASP A 18 -12.62 7.27 16.94
N GLY A 19 -12.05 7.67 15.79
CA GLY A 19 -11.09 8.77 15.70
C GLY A 19 -9.66 8.42 16.12
N GLU A 20 -9.40 7.16 16.48
CA GLU A 20 -8.07 6.69 16.84
C GLU A 20 -7.45 5.84 15.74
N VAL A 21 -6.18 6.09 15.43
CA VAL A 21 -5.41 5.27 14.51
C VAL A 21 -4.85 4.08 15.26
N ARG A 22 -5.11 2.89 14.75
CA ARG A 22 -4.63 1.61 15.29
C ARG A 22 -3.85 0.85 14.24
N THR A 23 -2.92 0.04 14.72
CA THR A 23 -2.15 -0.90 13.88
C THR A 23 -2.44 -2.31 14.33
N GLY A 24 -2.60 -3.21 13.38
CA GLY A 24 -2.82 -4.61 13.65
C GLY A 24 -2.13 -5.53 12.66
N ARG A 25 -1.95 -6.77 13.06
CA ARG A 25 -1.49 -7.87 12.22
C ARG A 25 -2.71 -8.66 11.74
N MET A 26 -2.78 -8.92 10.43
CA MET A 26 -3.88 -9.69 9.85
C MET A 26 -3.87 -11.12 10.40
N ALA A 27 -5.00 -11.53 10.95
CA ALA A 27 -5.24 -12.89 11.44
C ALA A 27 -6.23 -13.65 10.54
N GLY A 28 -6.80 -12.98 9.55
CA GLY A 28 -7.76 -13.50 8.58
C GLY A 28 -8.05 -12.43 7.54
N ASP A 29 -9.09 -12.60 6.74
CA ASP A 29 -9.41 -11.64 5.65
C ASP A 29 -9.91 -10.29 6.16
N ALA A 30 -10.68 -10.28 7.26
CA ALA A 30 -11.20 -9.08 7.88
C ALA A 30 -10.95 -9.04 9.40
N LEU A 31 -10.06 -9.88 9.92
CA LEU A 31 -9.76 -9.96 11.35
C LEU A 31 -8.30 -9.57 11.59
N VAL A 32 -8.08 -8.72 12.58
CA VAL A 32 -6.75 -8.27 12.97
C VAL A 32 -6.50 -8.48 14.45
N GLU A 33 -5.26 -8.81 14.79
CA GLU A 33 -4.74 -8.75 16.15
C GLU A 33 -4.09 -7.38 16.36
N LEU A 34 -4.56 -6.64 17.36
CA LEU A 34 -4.02 -5.32 17.67
C LEU A 34 -2.56 -5.41 18.13
N LEU A 35 -1.78 -4.44 17.70
CA LEU A 35 -0.41 -4.23 18.17
C LEU A 35 -0.37 -3.06 19.15
N ASP A 36 0.55 -3.13 20.10
CA ASP A 36 0.89 -2.03 20.98
C ASP A 36 1.82 -1.00 20.28
N ASP A 37 2.15 0.08 20.96
CA ASP A 37 3.02 1.15 20.45
C ASP A 37 4.45 0.68 20.12
N ARG A 38 4.84 -0.51 20.56
CA ARG A 38 6.12 -1.13 20.26
C ARG A 38 6.03 -2.13 19.13
N GLY A 39 4.81 -2.33 18.58
CA GLY A 39 4.53 -3.31 17.53
C GLY A 39 4.38 -4.75 18.04
N ALA A 40 4.22 -4.95 19.35
CA ALA A 40 4.01 -6.27 19.91
C ALA A 40 2.52 -6.67 19.90
N PRO A 41 2.18 -7.94 19.66
CA PRO A 41 0.82 -8.44 19.71
C PRO A 41 0.20 -8.27 21.10
N THR A 42 -1.02 -7.74 21.17
CA THR A 42 -1.74 -7.53 22.44
C THR A 42 -2.66 -8.68 22.82
N GLY A 43 -2.90 -9.64 21.93
CA GLY A 43 -3.91 -10.68 22.07
C GLY A 43 -5.35 -10.19 21.83
N ARG A 44 -5.57 -8.91 21.55
CA ARG A 44 -6.88 -8.33 21.27
C ARG A 44 -7.18 -8.42 19.78
N MET A 45 -8.33 -9.01 19.45
CA MET A 45 -8.80 -9.17 18.09
C MET A 45 -9.85 -8.11 17.75
N GLU A 46 -9.78 -7.54 16.54
CA GLU A 46 -10.79 -6.63 16.02
C GLU A 46 -11.18 -6.98 14.58
N SER A 47 -12.43 -6.69 14.21
CA SER A 47 -12.90 -6.78 12.83
C SER A 47 -12.59 -5.50 12.09
N LEU A 48 -12.16 -5.62 10.83
CA LEU A 48 -11.98 -4.50 9.91
C LEU A 48 -13.25 -4.12 9.14
N GLU A 49 -14.33 -4.90 9.32
CA GLU A 49 -15.59 -4.62 8.61
C GLU A 49 -16.11 -3.21 8.90
N GLY A 50 -16.36 -2.45 7.84
CA GLY A 50 -16.85 -1.07 7.92
C GLY A 50 -15.84 -0.04 8.41
N LEU A 51 -14.58 -0.42 8.60
CA LEU A 51 -13.52 0.49 9.00
C LEU A 51 -12.77 1.07 7.82
N ARG A 52 -12.28 2.28 8.00
CA ARG A 52 -11.41 2.95 7.03
C ARG A 52 -9.97 2.46 7.20
N CYS A 53 -9.47 1.73 6.23
CA CYS A 53 -8.05 1.39 6.15
C CYS A 53 -7.23 2.63 5.77
N LEU A 54 -6.14 2.84 6.47
CA LEU A 54 -5.20 3.93 6.23
C LEU A 54 -3.99 3.40 5.43
N PRO A 55 -3.17 4.28 4.85
CA PRO A 55 -1.87 3.87 4.31
C PRO A 55 -1.06 3.11 5.38
N PRO A 56 -0.29 2.09 4.99
CA PRO A 56 0.39 1.21 5.95
C PRO A 56 1.44 1.92 6.79
N CYS A 57 1.92 3.05 6.32
CA CYS A 57 2.91 3.87 7.03
C CYS A 57 2.69 5.37 6.74
N GLU A 58 3.39 6.22 7.46
CA GLU A 58 3.48 7.66 7.24
C GLU A 58 4.91 8.02 6.81
N PRO A 59 5.22 7.92 5.50
CA PRO A 59 6.55 8.19 5.01
C PRO A 59 6.87 9.68 5.05
N ARG A 60 8.13 10.02 5.21
CA ARG A 60 8.63 11.39 5.05
C ARG A 60 8.88 11.76 3.60
N ALA A 61 9.13 10.77 2.75
CA ALA A 61 9.33 10.90 1.32
C ALA A 61 8.90 9.60 0.62
N ILE A 62 8.45 9.73 -0.62
CA ILE A 62 8.11 8.59 -1.49
C ILE A 62 9.00 8.70 -2.72
N TRP A 63 9.94 7.77 -2.85
CA TRP A 63 10.81 7.66 -4.00
C TRP A 63 10.20 6.71 -5.01
N CYS A 64 10.14 7.12 -6.27
CA CYS A 64 9.60 6.34 -7.36
C CYS A 64 10.64 6.19 -8.46
N VAL A 65 10.55 5.07 -9.18
CA VAL A 65 11.38 4.79 -10.36
C VAL A 65 10.46 4.79 -11.58
N GLY A 66 10.72 5.68 -12.53
CA GLY A 66 9.97 5.74 -13.78
C GLY A 66 10.45 4.67 -14.75
N ILE A 67 9.50 4.14 -15.56
CA ILE A 67 9.76 3.12 -16.60
C ILE A 67 10.49 1.91 -16.01
N ASN A 68 9.98 1.39 -14.91
CA ASN A 68 10.61 0.32 -14.14
C ASN A 68 10.45 -1.07 -14.77
N TYR A 69 9.44 -1.26 -15.63
CA TYR A 69 9.12 -2.54 -16.25
C TYR A 69 9.31 -2.52 -17.76
N LEU A 70 10.06 -3.50 -18.28
CA LEU A 70 10.34 -3.67 -19.72
C LEU A 70 9.06 -3.72 -20.59
N ASN A 71 8.03 -4.36 -20.08
CA ASN A 71 6.75 -4.47 -20.81
C ASN A 71 6.05 -3.11 -20.91
N HIS A 72 6.06 -2.33 -19.84
CA HIS A 72 5.48 -1.00 -19.81
C HIS A 72 6.23 -0.04 -20.76
N ALA A 73 7.57 -0.13 -20.82
CA ALA A 73 8.37 0.64 -21.76
C ALA A 73 8.00 0.30 -23.23
N ARG A 74 7.72 -0.97 -23.52
CA ARG A 74 7.30 -1.42 -24.87
C ARG A 74 5.90 -0.92 -25.23
N GLU A 75 4.96 -0.94 -24.29
CA GLU A 75 3.58 -0.44 -24.50
C GLU A 75 3.57 1.07 -24.76
N MET A 76 4.47 1.81 -24.15
CA MET A 76 4.60 3.26 -24.34
C MET A 76 5.52 3.66 -25.51
N GLU A 77 6.03 2.69 -26.29
CA GLU A 77 7.02 2.91 -27.37
C GLU A 77 8.25 3.71 -26.87
N SER A 78 8.55 3.61 -25.58
CA SER A 78 9.63 4.36 -24.95
C SER A 78 10.93 3.55 -24.96
N VAL A 79 12.02 4.25 -25.23
CA VAL A 79 13.37 3.68 -25.08
C VAL A 79 13.71 3.66 -23.60
N LEU A 80 14.18 2.50 -23.11
CA LEU A 80 14.67 2.43 -21.73
C LEU A 80 15.77 3.44 -21.51
N PRO A 81 15.66 4.31 -20.51
CA PRO A 81 16.73 5.24 -20.20
C PRO A 81 17.99 4.47 -19.74
N PRO A 82 19.19 4.93 -20.11
CA PRO A 82 20.44 4.28 -19.68
C PRO A 82 20.68 4.38 -18.17
N GLU A 83 20.00 5.30 -17.50
CA GLU A 83 20.07 5.51 -16.05
C GLU A 83 18.64 5.48 -15.47
N PRO A 84 18.47 5.03 -14.21
CA PRO A 84 17.16 5.03 -13.56
C PRO A 84 16.56 6.44 -13.47
N CYS A 85 15.33 6.61 -13.95
CA CYS A 85 14.57 7.82 -13.75
C CYS A 85 13.95 7.83 -12.36
N ILE A 86 14.56 8.54 -11.41
CA ILE A 86 14.11 8.62 -10.04
C ILE A 86 13.35 9.93 -9.82
N PHE A 87 12.18 9.84 -9.20
CA PHE A 87 11.37 11.01 -8.85
C PHE A 87 10.72 10.87 -7.47
N LEU A 88 10.20 11.98 -6.96
CA LEU A 88 9.56 12.07 -5.66
C LEU A 88 8.06 12.32 -5.81
N LYS A 89 7.28 11.66 -4.95
CA LYS A 89 5.90 12.03 -4.67
C LYS A 89 5.78 12.59 -3.26
N ALA A 90 4.90 13.56 -3.08
CA ALA A 90 4.61 14.09 -1.74
C ALA A 90 3.90 13.03 -0.89
N PRO A 91 4.16 12.93 0.42
CA PRO A 91 3.47 11.99 1.31
C PRO A 91 1.94 12.11 1.29
N GLY A 92 1.43 13.31 1.07
CA GLY A 92 -0.01 13.57 1.00
C GLY A 92 -0.75 12.94 -0.19
N VAL A 93 -0.04 12.31 -1.14
CA VAL A 93 -0.69 11.57 -2.25
C VAL A 93 -1.03 10.12 -1.88
N LEU A 94 -0.62 9.65 -0.69
CA LEU A 94 -0.96 8.31 -0.24
C LEU A 94 -2.44 8.19 0.07
N ALA A 95 -3.02 7.07 -0.34
CA ALA A 95 -4.39 6.70 -0.02
C ALA A 95 -4.41 5.29 0.59
N GLY A 96 -5.37 5.03 1.46
CA GLY A 96 -5.59 3.70 2.03
C GLY A 96 -6.30 2.78 1.05
N HIS A 97 -6.47 1.53 1.45
CA HIS A 97 -7.22 0.53 0.70
C HIS A 97 -8.66 1.02 0.45
N GLU A 98 -9.16 0.82 -0.76
CA GLU A 98 -10.50 1.25 -1.21
C GLU A 98 -10.79 2.76 -1.08
N ALA A 99 -9.75 3.58 -0.96
CA ALA A 99 -9.94 5.02 -0.92
C ALA A 99 -10.44 5.56 -2.26
N VAL A 100 -11.38 6.51 -2.19
CA VAL A 100 -11.90 7.20 -3.38
C VAL A 100 -10.90 8.25 -3.82
N VAL A 101 -10.34 8.08 -5.02
CA VAL A 101 -9.47 9.07 -5.65
C VAL A 101 -10.32 10.00 -6.51
N ARG A 102 -10.28 11.31 -6.21
CA ARG A 102 -11.03 12.32 -6.95
C ARG A 102 -10.12 13.00 -7.96
N PHE A 103 -10.54 12.99 -9.22
CA PHE A 103 -9.85 13.70 -10.29
C PHE A 103 -10.43 15.10 -10.44
N PRO A 104 -9.58 16.14 -10.58
CA PRO A 104 -10.08 17.48 -10.90
C PRO A 104 -10.67 17.49 -12.32
N SER A 105 -11.69 18.32 -12.54
CA SER A 105 -12.41 18.41 -13.83
C SER A 105 -11.54 18.79 -15.03
N TRP A 106 -10.40 19.39 -14.78
CA TRP A 106 -9.41 19.76 -15.80
C TRP A 106 -8.38 18.65 -16.09
N ALA A 107 -8.36 17.57 -15.29
CA ALA A 107 -7.48 16.44 -15.59
C ALA A 107 -7.92 15.79 -16.91
N GLY A 108 -7.00 15.66 -17.82
CA GLY A 108 -7.21 14.97 -19.09
C GLY A 108 -7.32 13.45 -18.87
N ARG A 109 -6.65 12.69 -19.73
CA ARG A 109 -6.55 11.24 -19.57
C ARG A 109 -5.81 10.91 -18.25
N VAL A 110 -6.38 10.00 -17.47
CA VAL A 110 -5.78 9.48 -16.24
C VAL A 110 -5.74 7.97 -16.37
N ASP A 111 -4.58 7.39 -16.15
CA ASP A 111 -4.35 5.95 -16.15
C ASP A 111 -3.87 5.51 -14.75
N TYR A 112 -4.06 4.24 -14.44
CA TYR A 112 -3.50 3.61 -13.25
C TYR A 112 -2.30 2.75 -13.64
N GLU A 113 -1.33 2.63 -12.75
CA GLU A 113 -0.18 1.75 -12.90
C GLU A 113 -0.18 0.76 -11.73
N GLY A 114 -0.29 -0.53 -12.07
CA GLY A 114 -0.26 -1.60 -11.08
C GLY A 114 1.18 -2.07 -10.90
N GLU A 115 1.69 -1.98 -9.68
CA GLU A 115 3.00 -2.56 -9.32
C GLU A 115 2.78 -3.76 -8.40
N PRO A 116 3.08 -5.00 -8.84
CA PRO A 116 3.02 -6.17 -7.96
C PRO A 116 4.13 -6.12 -6.93
N HIS A 117 3.82 -6.49 -5.71
CA HIS A 117 4.73 -6.58 -4.57
C HIS A 117 5.07 -8.02 -4.23
#